data_b513a488dca4bc773c840e03aba7a63d
#
_entry.id   b513a488dca4bc773c840e03aba7a63d
#
_cell.length_a   1.000
_cell.length_b   1.000
_cell.length_c   1.000
_cell.angle_alpha   90.00
_cell.angle_beta   90.00
_cell.angle_gamma   90.00
#
_symmetry.space_group_name_H-M   'P 1'
#
loop_
_entity.id
_entity.type
_entity.pdbx_description
1 polymer ?
#
loop_
_entity_poly.entity_id
_entity_poly.type
_entity_poly.pdbx_seq_one_letter_code
_entity_poly.pdbx_strand_id
1 'polypeptide(L)'
;LTEIDVNVEATLRGKISFNLIKDLSNYQEEMDKVNNASTRATAKDETLFQYDQIAEVDVTYKMGSQVARTSQAKVYLATDADYFHTDTLSLVAGEYTVTEVKYYDKKRQNLLLVTNPNIEITVAPNVLNKQDIDVTYPENMKAISDYMALYEIWKAMDGPNWSYAGETYVAKSNWKFDGRPIDEWGNQPGVQVNADGRVKSLDLGSFNAKGDIPEALGKLTELESLWLGKHDDDLYETESV
;
A
#
# COMPACT_ATOMS: atom_id res chain seq x y z
N LEU A 1 38.75 2.73 42.47
CA LEU A 1 37.68 3.28 41.61
C LEU A 1 38.20 3.27 40.19
N THR A 2 37.79 2.26 39.42
CA THR A 2 38.06 2.14 37.97
C THR A 2 37.07 3.05 37.25
N GLU A 3 37.59 4.08 36.59
CA GLU A 3 36.84 4.87 35.61
C GLU A 3 36.37 3.92 34.50
N ILE A 4 35.06 3.75 34.38
CA ILE A 4 34.45 3.12 33.21
C ILE A 4 34.40 4.23 32.16
N ASP A 5 35.34 4.19 31.23
CA ASP A 5 35.29 4.98 30.00
C ASP A 5 34.08 4.52 29.19
N VAL A 6 32.96 5.18 29.39
CA VAL A 6 31.78 5.00 28.51
C VAL A 6 32.06 5.79 27.24
N ASN A 7 32.73 5.14 26.30
CA ASN A 7 32.92 5.69 24.97
C ASN A 7 31.55 5.65 24.28
N VAL A 8 30.74 6.67 24.50
CA VAL A 8 29.51 6.90 23.74
C VAL A 8 29.95 7.39 22.38
N GLU A 9 30.18 6.48 21.44
CA GLU A 9 30.32 6.85 20.05
C GLU A 9 29.10 7.68 19.67
N ALA A 10 29.29 8.97 19.45
CA ALA A 10 28.24 9.86 18.97
C ALA A 10 27.77 9.33 17.61
N THR A 11 26.59 8.74 17.59
CA THR A 11 26.02 8.19 16.38
C THR A 11 25.83 9.30 15.34
N LEU A 12 26.71 9.34 14.36
CA LEU A 12 26.65 10.35 13.31
C LEU A 12 25.34 10.22 12.54
N ARG A 13 24.71 11.34 12.27
CA ARG A 13 23.47 11.41 11.50
C ARG A 13 23.69 12.19 10.21
N GLY A 14 23.01 11.77 9.18
CA GLY A 14 22.87 12.50 7.92
C GLY A 14 21.42 12.85 7.65
N LYS A 15 21.21 13.61 6.61
CA LYS A 15 19.88 13.97 6.11
C LYS A 15 19.69 13.37 4.73
N ILE A 16 18.46 12.93 4.42
CA ILE A 16 18.11 12.47 3.08
C ILE A 16 16.75 13.00 2.67
N SER A 17 16.63 13.39 1.42
CA SER A 17 15.35 13.65 0.75
C SER A 17 15.25 12.80 -0.52
N PHE A 18 14.04 12.48 -0.92
CA PHE A 18 13.78 11.70 -2.13
C PHE A 18 13.20 12.59 -3.21
N ASN A 19 13.71 12.44 -4.43
CA ASN A 19 13.07 12.95 -5.62
C ASN A 19 12.18 11.82 -6.17
N LEU A 20 10.91 12.04 -6.27
CA LEU A 20 9.93 11.09 -6.79
C LEU A 20 9.74 11.40 -8.26
N ILE A 21 10.38 10.63 -9.11
CA ILE A 21 10.40 10.81 -10.56
C ILE A 21 9.16 10.14 -11.15
N LYS A 22 8.36 10.90 -11.90
CA LYS A 22 7.20 10.37 -12.60
C LYS A 22 7.68 9.52 -13.77
N ASP A 23 7.39 8.23 -13.73
CA ASP A 23 7.49 7.40 -14.91
C ASP A 23 6.14 7.36 -15.62
N LEU A 24 6.05 8.05 -16.75
CA LEU A 24 4.85 8.16 -17.57
C LEU A 24 4.80 7.13 -18.69
N SER A 25 5.76 6.20 -18.77
CA SER A 25 5.88 5.24 -19.88
C SER A 25 4.59 4.43 -20.10
N ASN A 26 3.92 4.03 -19.04
CA ASN A 26 2.68 3.26 -19.10
C ASN A 26 1.40 4.11 -18.90
N TYR A 27 1.55 5.38 -18.53
CA TYR A 27 0.41 6.24 -18.16
C TYR A 27 -0.59 6.43 -19.28
N GLN A 28 -0.11 6.78 -20.49
CA GLN A 28 -0.99 7.05 -21.60
C GLN A 28 -1.71 5.79 -22.09
N GLU A 29 -1.02 4.67 -22.12
CA GLU A 29 -1.61 3.39 -22.51
C GLU A 29 -2.73 2.96 -21.54
N GLU A 30 -2.52 3.09 -20.24
CA GLU A 30 -3.54 2.76 -19.25
C GLU A 30 -4.71 3.75 -19.27
N MET A 31 -4.44 5.03 -19.46
CA MET A 31 -5.49 6.04 -19.65
C MET A 31 -6.33 5.77 -20.90
N ASP A 32 -5.70 5.33 -21.99
CA ASP A 32 -6.42 4.99 -23.22
C ASP A 32 -7.28 3.73 -23.04
N LYS A 33 -6.81 2.72 -22.30
CA LYS A 33 -7.61 1.53 -21.93
C LYS A 33 -8.85 1.93 -21.12
N VAL A 34 -8.69 2.81 -20.15
CA VAL A 34 -9.80 3.30 -19.31
C VAL A 34 -10.79 4.11 -20.13
N ASN A 35 -10.30 5.06 -20.93
CA ASN A 35 -11.16 5.88 -21.78
C ASN A 35 -11.93 5.05 -22.82
N ASN A 36 -11.32 4.02 -23.37
CA ASN A 36 -11.97 3.12 -24.34
C ASN A 36 -12.98 2.17 -23.68
N ALA A 37 -12.76 1.78 -22.42
CA ALA A 37 -13.73 1.01 -21.64
C ALA A 37 -14.94 1.86 -21.21
N SER A 38 -14.75 3.16 -21.03
CA SER A 38 -15.77 4.12 -20.59
C SER A 38 -16.87 4.43 -21.62
N THR A 39 -16.77 3.97 -22.86
CA THR A 39 -17.86 4.14 -23.84
C THR A 39 -19.14 3.38 -23.50
N ARG A 40 -19.15 2.60 -22.43
CA ARG A 40 -20.31 1.85 -21.92
C ARG A 40 -20.80 2.24 -20.53
N ALA A 41 -20.06 3.06 -19.79
CA ALA A 41 -20.44 3.45 -18.44
C ALA A 41 -20.37 4.97 -18.30
N THR A 42 -21.47 5.59 -17.99
CA THR A 42 -21.62 7.03 -17.68
C THR A 42 -21.07 7.41 -16.30
N ALA A 43 -20.20 6.64 -15.72
CA ALA A 43 -19.46 7.00 -14.52
C ALA A 43 -18.02 7.36 -14.95
N LYS A 44 -17.65 8.64 -14.81
CA LYS A 44 -16.25 9.02 -14.70
C LYS A 44 -15.63 8.09 -13.68
N ASP A 45 -14.63 7.32 -14.10
CA ASP A 45 -13.87 6.50 -13.18
C ASP A 45 -12.99 7.47 -12.35
N GLU A 46 -13.58 8.02 -11.28
CA GLU A 46 -12.92 8.92 -10.35
C GLU A 46 -11.82 8.20 -9.53
N THR A 47 -11.62 6.92 -9.80
CA THR A 47 -10.70 6.05 -9.06
C THR A 47 -9.29 6.04 -9.61
N LEU A 48 -9.02 6.69 -10.75
CA LEU A 48 -7.68 6.75 -11.30
C LEU A 48 -6.81 7.69 -10.47
N PHE A 49 -5.77 7.10 -9.91
CA PHE A 49 -4.71 7.81 -9.22
C PHE A 49 -4.07 8.86 -10.15
N GLN A 50 -3.87 10.07 -9.62
CA GLN A 50 -3.16 11.14 -10.29
C GLN A 50 -1.94 11.53 -9.46
N TYR A 51 -0.80 11.71 -10.11
CA TYR A 51 0.45 12.06 -9.42
C TYR A 51 0.37 13.35 -8.59
N ASP A 52 -0.43 14.31 -9.00
CA ASP A 52 -0.64 15.57 -8.29
C ASP A 52 -1.45 15.43 -6.99
N GLN A 53 -2.07 14.27 -6.78
CA GLN A 53 -2.75 13.94 -5.53
C GLN A 53 -1.77 13.51 -4.43
N ILE A 54 -0.54 13.11 -4.77
CA ILE A 54 0.47 12.70 -3.77
C ILE A 54 0.83 13.90 -2.90
N ALA A 55 0.63 13.77 -1.60
CA ALA A 55 0.96 14.80 -0.63
C ALA A 55 1.87 14.29 0.50
N GLU A 56 1.84 13.01 0.79
CA GLU A 56 2.65 12.38 1.84
C GLU A 56 3.11 10.99 1.40
N VAL A 57 4.25 10.56 1.92
CA VAL A 57 4.79 9.20 1.71
C VAL A 57 5.23 8.58 3.03
N ASP A 58 5.11 7.26 3.10
CA ASP A 58 5.82 6.43 4.07
C ASP A 58 6.96 5.73 3.35
N VAL A 59 8.18 5.98 3.77
CA VAL A 59 9.37 5.32 3.24
C VAL A 59 9.82 4.25 4.22
N THR A 60 9.78 3.00 3.83
CA THR A 60 10.25 1.86 4.61
C THR A 60 11.64 1.46 4.14
N TYR A 61 12.56 1.38 5.08
CA TYR A 61 13.98 1.10 4.83
C TYR A 61 14.57 0.21 5.92
N LYS A 62 15.64 -0.47 5.61
CA LYS A 62 16.42 -1.29 6.56
C LYS A 62 17.91 -1.04 6.38
N MET A 63 18.69 -1.14 7.45
CA MET A 63 20.15 -1.14 7.44
C MET A 63 20.64 -2.59 7.56
N GLY A 64 21.17 -3.14 6.47
CA GLY A 64 21.61 -4.54 6.42
C GLY A 64 20.52 -5.52 6.85
N SER A 65 20.80 -6.35 7.85
CA SER A 65 19.85 -7.33 8.41
C SER A 65 18.96 -6.80 9.54
N GLN A 66 19.02 -5.49 9.83
CA GLN A 66 18.19 -4.91 10.89
C GLN A 66 16.71 -4.93 10.52
N VAL A 67 15.85 -4.82 11.54
CA VAL A 67 14.40 -4.67 11.35
C VAL A 67 14.12 -3.41 10.55
N ALA A 68 13.25 -3.53 9.55
CA ALA A 68 12.83 -2.41 8.73
C ALA A 68 12.14 -1.33 9.59
N ARG A 69 12.36 -0.08 9.22
CA ARG A 69 11.75 1.10 9.85
C ARG A 69 11.04 1.90 8.79
N THR A 70 9.96 2.55 9.20
CA THR A 70 9.19 3.45 8.33
C THR A 70 9.29 4.87 8.84
N SER A 71 9.55 5.81 7.94
CA SER A 71 9.51 7.25 8.19
C SER A 71 8.50 7.92 7.28
N GLN A 72 7.79 8.89 7.84
CA GLN A 72 6.82 9.70 7.10
C GLN A 72 7.50 10.96 6.57
N ALA A 73 7.16 11.33 5.34
CA ALA A 73 7.62 12.55 4.72
C ALA A 73 6.48 13.23 3.94
N LYS A 74 6.46 14.55 3.95
CA LYS A 74 5.57 15.34 3.08
C LYS A 74 6.18 15.43 1.69
N VAL A 75 5.32 15.57 0.71
CA VAL A 75 5.69 15.67 -0.70
C VAL A 75 5.34 17.06 -1.23
N TYR A 76 6.25 17.64 -1.96
CA TYR A 76 6.12 18.95 -2.56
C TYR A 76 6.38 18.85 -4.06
N LEU A 77 5.52 19.48 -4.84
CA LEU A 77 5.75 19.62 -6.28
C LEU A 77 6.95 20.57 -6.50
N ALA A 78 7.94 20.11 -7.24
CA ALA A 78 9.03 20.98 -7.67
C ALA A 78 8.49 21.96 -8.74
N THR A 79 8.78 23.24 -8.57
CA THR A 79 8.15 24.35 -9.32
C THR A 79 8.50 24.32 -10.83
N ASP A 80 9.60 23.66 -11.20
CA ASP A 80 10.13 23.69 -12.57
C ASP A 80 10.56 22.30 -13.07
N ALA A 81 10.03 21.23 -12.49
CA ALA A 81 10.53 19.89 -12.80
C ALA A 81 9.41 18.86 -12.85
N ASP A 82 9.63 17.81 -13.64
CA ASP A 82 8.75 16.66 -13.77
C ASP A 82 8.85 15.68 -12.58
N TYR A 83 9.22 16.18 -11.41
CA TYR A 83 9.34 15.35 -10.20
C TYR A 83 8.77 16.06 -8.97
N PHE A 84 8.42 15.27 -7.97
CA PHE A 84 8.14 15.74 -6.62
C PHE A 84 9.37 15.53 -5.75
N HIS A 85 9.50 16.28 -4.68
CA HIS A 85 10.51 16.02 -3.65
C HIS A 85 9.87 15.88 -2.28
N THR A 86 10.48 15.07 -1.43
CA THR A 86 10.06 14.95 -0.04
C THR A 86 10.74 16.01 0.83
N ASP A 87 10.15 16.27 2.00
CA ASP A 87 10.91 16.88 3.08
C ASP A 87 12.06 15.94 3.53
N THR A 88 12.90 16.46 4.41
CA THR A 88 14.15 15.80 4.76
C THR A 88 13.96 14.86 5.95
N LEU A 89 14.39 13.62 5.80
CA LEU A 89 14.50 12.65 6.88
C LEU A 89 15.89 12.72 7.52
N SER A 90 15.95 12.58 8.83
CA SER A 90 17.21 12.48 9.58
C SER A 90 17.47 11.03 9.99
N LEU A 91 18.46 10.40 9.39
CA LEU A 91 18.83 9.00 9.62
C LEU A 91 20.25 8.91 10.23
N VAL A 92 20.56 7.78 10.85
CA VAL A 92 21.93 7.44 11.20
C VAL A 92 22.75 7.32 9.90
N ALA A 93 23.99 7.78 9.90
CA ALA A 93 24.85 7.62 8.72
C ALA A 93 25.10 6.12 8.45
N GLY A 94 25.03 5.71 7.20
CA GLY A 94 25.21 4.32 6.81
C GLY A 94 24.53 3.97 5.49
N GLU A 95 24.56 2.70 5.18
CA GLU A 95 23.94 2.12 3.98
C GLU A 95 22.59 1.50 4.31
N TYR A 96 21.61 1.78 3.48
CA TYR A 96 20.24 1.33 3.65
C TYR A 96 19.70 0.76 2.34
N THR A 97 18.74 -0.16 2.46
CA THR A 97 17.87 -0.57 1.36
C THR A 97 16.50 0.05 1.59
N VAL A 98 15.98 0.84 0.67
CA VAL A 98 14.57 1.25 0.64
C VAL A 98 13.77 0.12 0.05
N THR A 99 12.88 -0.46 0.85
CA THR A 99 12.14 -1.67 0.48
C THR A 99 10.71 -1.41 0.04
N GLU A 100 10.09 -0.34 0.54
CA GLU A 100 8.70 0.00 0.23
C GLU A 100 8.49 1.51 0.32
N VAL A 101 7.67 2.05 -0.57
CA VAL A 101 7.16 3.42 -0.46
C VAL A 101 5.64 3.40 -0.65
N LYS A 102 4.92 3.93 0.33
CA LYS A 102 3.47 4.14 0.29
C LYS A 102 3.18 5.61 0.05
N TYR A 103 2.33 5.90 -0.91
CA TYR A 103 1.97 7.25 -1.34
C TYR A 103 0.55 7.57 -0.90
N TYR A 104 0.35 8.72 -0.29
CA TYR A 104 -0.92 9.13 0.28
C TYR A 104 -1.35 10.50 -0.25
N ASP A 105 -2.65 10.73 -0.27
CA ASP A 105 -3.23 12.04 -0.52
C ASP A 105 -3.08 12.98 0.68
N LYS A 106 -3.58 14.18 0.51
CA LYS A 106 -3.59 15.21 1.56
C LYS A 106 -4.36 14.71 2.78
N LYS A 107 -3.72 14.81 3.96
CA LYS A 107 -4.21 14.32 5.25
C LYS A 107 -4.27 12.80 5.37
N ARG A 108 -3.62 12.07 4.47
CA ARG A 108 -3.55 10.60 4.50
C ARG A 108 -4.92 9.92 4.52
N GLN A 109 -5.89 10.51 3.81
CA GLN A 109 -7.23 9.96 3.74
C GLN A 109 -7.27 8.70 2.88
N ASN A 110 -6.49 8.72 1.79
CA ASN A 110 -6.39 7.59 0.88
C ASN A 110 -4.93 7.18 0.66
N LEU A 111 -4.70 5.88 0.61
CA LEU A 111 -3.48 5.30 0.08
C LEU A 111 -3.62 5.30 -1.45
N LEU A 112 -2.73 5.96 -2.17
CA LEU A 112 -2.81 6.15 -3.62
C LEU A 112 -2.01 5.11 -4.39
N LEU A 113 -0.87 4.70 -3.86
CA LEU A 113 0.05 3.80 -4.53
C LEU A 113 0.99 3.16 -3.51
N VAL A 114 1.47 1.96 -3.82
CA VAL A 114 2.58 1.30 -3.12
C VAL A 114 3.60 0.86 -4.16
N THR A 115 4.87 1.18 -3.91
CA THR A 115 5.98 0.70 -4.75
C THR A 115 7.02 0.00 -3.88
N ASN A 116 7.76 -0.93 -4.48
CA ASN A 116 8.85 -1.68 -3.83
C ASN A 116 10.16 -1.46 -4.61
N PRO A 117 10.80 -0.29 -4.47
CA PRO A 117 11.94 0.07 -5.30
C PRO A 117 13.17 -0.81 -5.06
N ASN A 118 13.34 -1.37 -3.85
CA ASN A 118 14.48 -2.19 -3.45
C ASN A 118 15.84 -1.56 -3.82
N ILE A 119 15.97 -0.25 -3.60
CA ILE A 119 17.17 0.52 -3.94
C ILE A 119 18.10 0.66 -2.74
N GLU A 120 19.40 0.57 -3.02
CA GLU A 120 20.44 0.86 -2.04
C GLU A 120 20.70 2.36 -1.98
N ILE A 121 20.76 2.90 -0.77
CA ILE A 121 21.05 4.32 -0.52
C ILE A 121 22.15 4.45 0.52
N THR A 122 22.98 5.48 0.37
CA THR A 122 24.00 5.85 1.36
C THR A 122 23.64 7.17 2.02
N VAL A 123 23.55 7.17 3.33
CA VAL A 123 23.36 8.39 4.12
C VAL A 123 24.71 8.81 4.71
N ALA A 124 25.35 9.78 4.08
CA ALA A 124 26.59 10.34 4.58
C ALA A 124 26.36 11.30 5.76
N PRO A 125 27.25 11.34 6.75
CA PRO A 125 27.07 12.18 7.92
C PRO A 125 27.20 13.67 7.57
N ASN A 126 26.38 14.48 8.24
CA ASN A 126 26.43 15.95 8.16
C ASN A 126 26.17 16.56 6.78
N VAL A 127 25.66 15.80 5.83
CA VAL A 127 25.27 16.29 4.50
C VAL A 127 23.81 15.97 4.20
N LEU A 128 23.23 16.71 3.25
CA LEU A 128 21.94 16.39 2.66
C LEU A 128 22.18 15.47 1.44
N ASN A 129 21.77 14.24 1.59
CA ASN A 129 21.75 13.27 0.51
C ASN A 129 20.44 13.41 -0.26
N LYS A 130 20.48 13.22 -1.58
CA LYS A 130 19.29 13.18 -2.44
C LYS A 130 19.28 11.84 -3.16
N GLN A 131 18.10 11.24 -3.25
CA GLN A 131 17.93 9.96 -3.90
C GLN A 131 16.71 10.01 -4.80
N ASP A 132 16.87 9.59 -6.04
CA ASP A 132 15.76 9.46 -6.98
C ASP A 132 15.05 8.13 -6.74
N ILE A 133 13.71 8.17 -6.78
CA ILE A 133 12.82 7.01 -6.74
C ILE A 133 11.86 7.14 -7.92
N ASP A 134 11.91 6.17 -8.82
CA ASP A 134 10.94 6.11 -9.91
C ASP A 134 9.56 5.73 -9.35
N VAL A 135 8.59 6.60 -9.63
CA VAL A 135 7.18 6.35 -9.32
C VAL A 135 6.53 5.84 -10.60
N THR A 136 6.70 4.55 -10.83
CA THR A 136 6.16 3.88 -12.02
C THR A 136 4.66 3.80 -11.94
N TYR A 137 3.98 4.19 -13.00
CA TYR A 137 2.54 4.00 -13.13
C TYR A 137 2.27 2.51 -13.37
N PRO A 138 1.43 1.89 -12.55
CA PRO A 138 1.28 0.44 -12.59
C PRO A 138 0.59 -0.04 -13.88
N GLU A 139 0.99 -1.19 -14.37
CA GLU A 139 0.45 -1.79 -15.60
C GLU A 139 -1.03 -2.15 -15.50
N ASN A 140 -1.54 -2.41 -14.29
CA ASN A 140 -2.94 -2.78 -14.06
C ASN A 140 -3.61 -1.81 -13.08
N MET A 141 -4.06 -0.67 -13.57
CA MET A 141 -4.73 0.36 -12.76
C MET A 141 -6.00 -0.11 -12.08
N LYS A 142 -6.78 -0.98 -12.72
CA LYS A 142 -8.03 -1.49 -12.14
C LYS A 142 -7.75 -2.41 -10.95
N ALA A 143 -6.73 -3.26 -11.06
CA ALA A 143 -6.29 -4.10 -9.95
C ALA A 143 -5.76 -3.28 -8.78
N ILE A 144 -5.13 -2.13 -9.05
CA ILE A 144 -4.71 -1.20 -8.01
C ILE A 144 -5.90 -0.54 -7.33
N SER A 145 -6.92 -0.16 -8.10
CA SER A 145 -8.16 0.33 -7.51
C SER A 145 -8.75 -0.68 -6.53
N ASP A 146 -8.75 -1.97 -6.88
CA ASP A 146 -9.21 -3.05 -6.01
C ASP A 146 -8.31 -3.18 -4.76
N TYR A 147 -6.99 -3.12 -4.92
CA TYR A 147 -6.03 -3.12 -3.78
C TYR A 147 -6.31 -1.97 -2.80
N MET A 148 -6.52 -0.77 -3.34
CA MET A 148 -6.86 0.41 -2.54
C MET A 148 -8.19 0.24 -1.82
N ALA A 149 -9.20 -0.29 -2.53
CA ALA A 149 -10.50 -0.57 -1.95
C ALA A 149 -10.40 -1.59 -0.80
N LEU A 150 -9.63 -2.66 -0.98
CA LEU A 150 -9.38 -3.65 0.08
C LEU A 150 -8.69 -3.02 1.29
N TYR A 151 -7.73 -2.11 1.07
CA TYR A 151 -7.08 -1.40 2.16
C TYR A 151 -8.05 -0.53 2.96
N GLU A 152 -8.92 0.22 2.29
CA GLU A 152 -9.95 1.04 2.94
C GLU A 152 -10.98 0.19 3.69
N ILE A 153 -11.39 -0.95 3.12
CA ILE A 153 -12.27 -1.92 3.78
C ILE A 153 -11.60 -2.44 5.07
N TRP A 154 -10.36 -2.90 4.96
CA TRP A 154 -9.59 -3.40 6.09
C TRP A 154 -9.47 -2.36 7.19
N LYS A 155 -9.14 -1.13 6.84
CA LYS A 155 -8.99 -0.02 7.78
C LYS A 155 -10.31 0.36 8.47
N ALA A 156 -11.42 0.43 7.72
CA ALA A 156 -12.73 0.81 8.24
C ALA A 156 -13.34 -0.26 9.15
N MET A 157 -12.99 -1.53 8.92
CA MET A 157 -13.57 -2.66 9.61
C MET A 157 -12.65 -3.29 10.66
N ASP A 158 -11.80 -2.48 11.30
CA ASP A 158 -10.87 -2.90 12.37
C ASP A 158 -9.81 -3.94 11.92
N GLY A 159 -9.37 -3.83 10.68
CA GLY A 159 -8.43 -4.74 10.03
C GLY A 159 -7.16 -5.07 10.81
N PRO A 160 -6.50 -4.10 11.49
CA PRO A 160 -5.34 -4.41 12.31
C PRO A 160 -5.56 -5.49 13.37
N ASN A 161 -6.81 -5.66 13.82
CA ASN A 161 -7.21 -6.63 14.82
C ASN A 161 -7.88 -7.89 14.23
N TRP A 162 -7.91 -8.01 12.90
CA TRP A 162 -8.44 -9.22 12.27
C TRP A 162 -7.57 -10.43 12.56
N SER A 163 -8.24 -11.55 12.70
CA SER A 163 -7.61 -12.84 12.98
C SER A 163 -8.44 -13.94 12.34
N TYR A 164 -7.95 -14.51 11.25
CA TYR A 164 -8.68 -15.55 10.53
C TYR A 164 -8.93 -16.77 11.41
N ALA A 165 -10.18 -17.20 11.50
CA ALA A 165 -10.64 -18.33 12.31
C ALA A 165 -11.29 -19.45 11.48
N GLY A 166 -11.28 -19.37 10.14
CA GLY A 166 -11.78 -20.40 9.25
C GLY A 166 -10.79 -21.54 9.04
N GLU A 167 -11.17 -22.52 8.24
CA GLU A 167 -10.39 -23.75 8.00
C GLU A 167 -9.54 -23.70 6.72
N THR A 168 -9.86 -22.79 5.78
CA THR A 168 -9.22 -22.74 4.43
C THR A 168 -7.81 -22.19 4.45
N TYR A 169 -7.53 -21.22 5.33
CA TYR A 169 -6.25 -20.53 5.42
C TYR A 169 -5.60 -20.73 6.78
N VAL A 170 -4.37 -20.29 6.91
CA VAL A 170 -3.64 -20.40 8.17
C VAL A 170 -4.38 -19.67 9.28
N ALA A 171 -4.65 -20.34 10.39
CA ALA A 171 -5.31 -19.75 11.55
C ALA A 171 -4.55 -18.51 12.04
N LYS A 172 -5.28 -17.47 12.44
CA LYS A 172 -4.78 -16.18 12.89
C LYS A 172 -4.07 -15.35 11.80
N SER A 173 -4.17 -15.75 10.53
CA SER A 173 -3.66 -14.90 9.45
C SER A 173 -4.53 -13.64 9.30
N ASN A 174 -3.93 -12.62 8.70
CA ASN A 174 -4.55 -11.33 8.38
C ASN A 174 -4.05 -10.88 7.01
N TRP A 175 -4.72 -9.94 6.41
CA TRP A 175 -4.25 -9.34 5.17
C TRP A 175 -2.95 -8.57 5.39
N LYS A 176 -2.10 -8.61 4.36
CA LYS A 176 -0.80 -7.94 4.35
C LYS A 176 -0.75 -6.95 3.21
N PHE A 177 -0.73 -5.67 3.55
CA PHE A 177 -0.54 -4.59 2.59
C PHE A 177 0.96 -4.26 2.50
N ASP A 178 1.73 -5.17 1.90
CA ASP A 178 3.19 -5.13 1.81
C ASP A 178 3.68 -4.74 0.41
N GLY A 179 2.78 -4.18 -0.42
CA GLY A 179 3.08 -3.69 -1.76
C GLY A 179 3.23 -4.78 -2.82
N ARG A 180 2.93 -6.05 -2.48
CA ARG A 180 2.93 -7.10 -3.49
C ARG A 180 1.84 -6.84 -4.54
N PRO A 181 2.06 -7.26 -5.79
CA PRO A 181 1.08 -7.14 -6.86
C PRO A 181 -0.26 -7.78 -6.48
N ILE A 182 -1.36 -7.22 -6.95
CA ILE A 182 -2.71 -7.69 -6.60
C ILE A 182 -3.03 -9.09 -7.14
N ASP A 183 -2.39 -9.50 -8.24
CA ASP A 183 -2.49 -10.85 -8.78
C ASP A 183 -1.96 -11.93 -7.81
N GLU A 184 -1.09 -11.54 -6.88
CA GLU A 184 -0.68 -12.38 -5.77
C GLU A 184 -1.71 -12.41 -4.61
N TRP A 185 -2.73 -11.58 -4.67
CA TRP A 185 -3.76 -11.46 -3.61
C TRP A 185 -4.69 -12.67 -3.53
N GLY A 186 -4.78 -13.51 -4.55
CA GLY A 186 -5.50 -14.78 -4.47
C GLY A 186 -5.05 -15.69 -3.32
N ASN A 187 -3.91 -15.38 -2.69
CA ASN A 187 -3.40 -16.06 -1.49
C ASN A 187 -3.75 -15.34 -0.18
N GLN A 188 -4.37 -14.18 -0.22
CA GLN A 188 -4.87 -13.53 0.99
C GLN A 188 -6.16 -14.23 1.45
N PRO A 189 -6.30 -14.50 2.76
CA PRO A 189 -7.48 -15.19 3.25
C PRO A 189 -8.76 -14.42 2.92
N GLY A 190 -9.75 -15.10 2.35
CA GLY A 190 -11.06 -14.53 2.00
C GLY A 190 -11.07 -13.68 0.73
N VAL A 191 -9.98 -13.56 -0.01
CA VAL A 191 -9.93 -12.83 -1.29
C VAL A 191 -9.74 -13.79 -2.45
N GLN A 192 -10.58 -13.69 -3.48
CA GLN A 192 -10.37 -14.38 -4.75
C GLN A 192 -10.34 -13.36 -5.88
N VAL A 193 -9.40 -13.55 -6.80
CA VAL A 193 -9.26 -12.70 -8.00
C VAL A 193 -9.62 -13.49 -9.26
N ASN A 194 -10.04 -12.76 -10.30
CA ASN A 194 -10.24 -13.33 -11.62
C ASN A 194 -8.91 -13.39 -12.42
N ALA A 195 -8.97 -13.82 -13.68
CA ALA A 195 -7.80 -13.94 -14.54
C ALA A 195 -7.10 -12.59 -14.83
N ASP A 196 -7.83 -11.47 -14.68
CA ASP A 196 -7.31 -10.12 -14.87
C ASP A 196 -6.80 -9.50 -13.56
N GLY A 197 -6.66 -10.31 -12.49
CA GLY A 197 -6.21 -9.85 -11.18
C GLY A 197 -7.23 -8.99 -10.43
N ARG A 198 -8.51 -8.96 -10.85
CA ARG A 198 -9.58 -8.19 -10.21
C ARG A 198 -10.27 -9.01 -9.13
N VAL A 199 -10.62 -8.37 -8.02
CA VAL A 199 -11.35 -9.02 -6.92
C VAL A 199 -12.73 -9.45 -7.39
N LYS A 200 -12.97 -10.75 -7.41
CA LYS A 200 -14.27 -11.35 -7.78
C LYS A 200 -15.05 -11.89 -6.61
N SER A 201 -14.39 -12.25 -5.52
CA SER A 201 -15.04 -12.75 -4.32
C SER A 201 -14.34 -12.24 -3.08
N LEU A 202 -15.13 -11.84 -2.10
CA LEU A 202 -14.67 -11.33 -0.83
C LEU A 202 -15.45 -12.02 0.30
N ASP A 203 -14.72 -12.71 1.17
CA ASP A 203 -15.24 -13.40 2.34
C ASP A 203 -14.60 -12.87 3.61
N LEU A 204 -15.34 -12.09 4.36
CA LEU A 204 -14.93 -11.52 5.65
C LEU A 204 -15.54 -12.26 6.85
N GLY A 205 -16.30 -13.32 6.64
CA GLY A 205 -17.04 -14.04 7.66
C GLY A 205 -16.18 -14.66 8.75
N SER A 206 -14.95 -15.00 8.43
CA SER A 206 -14.04 -15.69 9.35
C SER A 206 -13.03 -14.78 10.04
N PHE A 207 -13.14 -13.45 9.94
CA PHE A 207 -12.13 -12.51 10.45
C PHE A 207 -12.48 -11.80 11.74
N ASN A 208 -13.72 -11.93 12.24
CA ASN A 208 -14.22 -11.10 13.33
C ASN A 208 -14.14 -9.60 13.00
N ALA A 209 -14.42 -9.25 11.74
CA ALA A 209 -14.45 -7.88 11.24
C ALA A 209 -15.52 -7.06 11.99
N LYS A 210 -15.20 -5.81 12.31
CA LYS A 210 -16.06 -4.89 13.09
C LYS A 210 -16.04 -3.51 12.46
N GLY A 211 -17.13 -2.81 12.57
CA GLY A 211 -17.29 -1.45 12.04
C GLY A 211 -18.34 -1.40 10.94
N ASP A 212 -18.43 -0.24 10.31
CA ASP A 212 -19.37 0.00 9.22
C ASP A 212 -18.78 -0.48 7.88
N ILE A 213 -19.67 -0.92 6.99
CA ILE A 213 -19.29 -1.26 5.61
C ILE A 213 -18.92 0.03 4.88
N PRO A 214 -17.67 0.21 4.44
CA PRO A 214 -17.25 1.45 3.80
C PRO A 214 -17.72 1.54 2.34
N GLU A 215 -17.86 2.77 1.83
CA GLU A 215 -18.17 3.03 0.42
C GLU A 215 -17.14 2.42 -0.55
N ALA A 216 -15.92 2.21 -0.08
CA ALA A 216 -14.85 1.55 -0.84
C ALA A 216 -15.24 0.16 -1.37
N LEU A 217 -16.19 -0.53 -0.73
CA LEU A 217 -16.72 -1.80 -1.23
C LEU A 217 -17.32 -1.65 -2.64
N GLY A 218 -17.98 -0.53 -2.92
CA GLY A 218 -18.53 -0.22 -4.24
C GLY A 218 -17.50 0.00 -5.35
N LYS A 219 -16.21 0.14 -5.00
CA LYS A 219 -15.10 0.25 -5.96
C LYS A 219 -14.64 -1.10 -6.51
N LEU A 220 -15.03 -2.20 -5.88
CA LEU A 220 -14.74 -3.56 -6.35
C LEU A 220 -15.73 -3.93 -7.46
N THR A 221 -15.54 -3.37 -8.66
CA THR A 221 -16.53 -3.43 -9.76
C THR A 221 -16.68 -4.81 -10.40
N GLU A 222 -15.74 -5.72 -10.17
CA GLU A 222 -15.80 -7.12 -10.63
C GLU A 222 -16.25 -8.08 -9.54
N LEU A 223 -16.71 -7.55 -8.39
CA LEU A 223 -17.14 -8.37 -7.27
C LEU A 223 -18.44 -9.11 -7.60
N GLU A 224 -18.38 -10.42 -7.62
CA GLU A 224 -19.51 -11.32 -7.89
C GLU A 224 -20.10 -11.93 -6.60
N SER A 225 -19.24 -12.09 -5.57
CA SER A 225 -19.62 -12.73 -4.31
C SER A 225 -19.06 -11.96 -3.12
N LEU A 226 -19.93 -11.68 -2.17
CA LEU A 226 -19.59 -11.02 -0.91
C LEU A 226 -20.19 -11.78 0.26
N TRP A 227 -19.34 -12.18 1.20
CA TRP A 227 -19.76 -12.78 2.45
C TRP A 227 -19.26 -11.95 3.63
N LEU A 228 -20.17 -11.44 4.45
CA LEU A 228 -19.86 -10.61 5.62
C LEU A 228 -20.27 -11.26 6.94
N GLY A 229 -21.13 -12.29 6.87
CA GLY A 229 -21.63 -13.01 8.02
C GLY A 229 -20.68 -14.10 8.51
N LYS A 230 -20.95 -14.61 9.70
CA LYS A 230 -20.27 -15.79 10.25
C LYS A 230 -20.63 -17.01 9.41
N HIS A 231 -19.64 -17.81 9.03
CA HIS A 231 -19.90 -19.13 8.49
C HIS A 231 -20.33 -20.04 9.63
N ASP A 232 -21.62 -20.28 9.69
CA ASP A 232 -22.21 -21.21 10.63
C ASP A 232 -22.79 -22.35 9.77
N ASP A 233 -22.10 -23.46 9.68
CA ASP A 233 -22.56 -24.62 8.93
C ASP A 233 -23.86 -25.20 9.50
N ASP A 234 -24.17 -24.86 10.76
CA ASP A 234 -25.41 -25.24 11.45
C ASP A 234 -26.65 -24.44 11.01
N LEU A 235 -26.48 -23.32 10.27
CA LEU A 235 -27.62 -22.52 9.78
C LEU A 235 -28.34 -23.14 8.57
N TYR A 236 -27.76 -24.17 7.97
CA TYR A 236 -28.34 -24.88 6.82
C TYR A 236 -28.86 -26.29 7.17
N GLU A 237 -28.91 -26.65 8.42
CA GLU A 237 -29.78 -27.76 8.82
C GLU A 237 -31.22 -27.32 8.65
N THR A 238 -31.68 -27.46 7.41
CA THR A 238 -33.09 -27.37 7.07
C THR A 238 -33.89 -28.20 8.03
N GLU A 239 -34.80 -27.56 8.73
CA GLU A 239 -35.97 -28.24 9.22
C GLU A 239 -36.64 -28.92 8.01
N SER A 240 -36.34 -30.20 7.81
CA SER A 240 -37.13 -31.04 6.94
C SER A 240 -38.43 -31.32 7.67
N VAL A 241 -39.47 -30.62 7.28
CA VAL A 241 -40.86 -30.92 7.60
C VAL A 241 -41.36 -32.01 6.67
#